data_9f9464b692f1c91684dc1e35b5b750d1
#
_entry.id   9f9464b692f1c91684dc1e35b5b750d1
#
_cell.length_a   1.000
_cell.length_b   1.000
_cell.length_c   1.000
_cell.angle_alpha   90.00
_cell.angle_beta   90.00
_cell.angle_gamma   90.00
#
_symmetry.space_group_name_H-M   'P 1'
#
loop_
_entity.id
_entity.type
_entity.pdbx_description
1 polymer ?
#
loop_
_entity_poly.entity_id
_entity_poly.type
_entity_poly.pdbx_seq_one_letter_code
_entity_poly.pdbx_strand_id
1 'polypeptide(L)'
;FVFNDRYPCVPGHKLFIPKENNSHFVGKSYGMAYDYGNEQIKKSNIDGFNIGMNMGIPAGQTIMWPHIHFIPRHKGDAKKIGGMRHAHPGGNHKKYY
;
A
#
# COMPACT_ATOMS: atom_id res chain seq x y z
N PHE A 1 14.50 2.18 -2.42
CA PHE A 1 14.51 3.12 -1.28
C PHE A 1 13.22 2.98 -0.47
N VAL A 2 13.32 3.04 0.85
CA VAL A 2 12.17 2.96 1.75
C VAL A 2 12.14 4.22 2.59
N PHE A 3 10.99 4.94 2.57
CA PHE A 3 10.80 6.16 3.33
C PHE A 3 9.48 6.09 4.09
N ASN A 4 9.39 6.80 5.20
CA ASN A 4 8.10 7.05 5.83
C ASN A 4 7.31 8.03 4.96
N ASP A 5 6.01 7.79 4.79
CA ASP A 5 5.17 8.74 4.07
C ASP A 5 5.13 10.06 4.85
N ARG A 6 5.30 11.17 4.14
CA ARG A 6 5.28 12.50 4.75
C ARG A 6 3.91 12.87 5.29
N TYR A 7 2.85 12.35 4.67
CA TYR A 7 1.47 12.57 5.08
C TYR A 7 0.80 11.22 5.35
N PRO A 8 1.25 10.51 6.40
CA PRO A 8 0.79 9.15 6.64
C PRO A 8 -0.69 9.12 6.99
N CYS A 9 -1.42 8.18 6.40
CA CYS A 9 -2.82 7.94 6.79
C CYS A 9 -2.90 7.15 8.10
N VAL A 10 -1.79 6.55 8.52
CA VAL A 10 -1.66 5.80 9.77
C VAL A 10 -0.19 5.73 10.14
N PRO A 11 0.17 5.66 11.44
CA PRO A 11 1.55 5.44 11.84
C PRO A 11 2.10 4.18 11.17
N GLY A 12 3.29 4.28 10.60
CA GLY A 12 3.90 3.17 9.89
C GLY A 12 3.62 3.10 8.40
N HIS A 13 2.86 4.07 7.85
CA HIS A 13 2.67 4.20 6.40
C HIS A 13 4.02 4.50 5.74
N LYS A 14 4.46 3.61 4.86
CA LYS A 14 5.75 3.73 4.20
C LYS A 14 5.60 3.78 2.68
N LEU A 15 6.62 4.33 2.04
CA LEU A 15 6.76 4.34 0.60
C LEU A 15 7.97 3.49 0.21
N PHE A 16 7.76 2.57 -0.70
CA PHE A 16 8.83 1.80 -1.35
C PHE A 16 9.00 2.39 -2.74
N ILE A 17 10.16 3.00 -2.98
CA ILE A 17 10.40 3.78 -4.19
C ILE A 17 11.44 3.05 -5.05
N PRO A 18 11.07 2.65 -6.28
CA PRO A 18 12.01 1.98 -7.16
C PRO A 18 13.16 2.90 -7.56
N LYS A 19 14.34 2.33 -7.68
CA LYS A 19 15.55 3.04 -8.07
C LYS A 19 15.46 3.55 -9.49
N GLU A 20 14.80 2.78 -10.37
CA GLU A 20 14.56 3.15 -11.76
C GLU A 20 13.10 2.93 -12.10
N ASN A 21 12.59 3.71 -13.03
CA ASN A 21 11.20 3.61 -13.47
C ASN A 21 11.06 2.55 -14.57
N ASN A 22 11.07 1.30 -14.17
CA ASN A 22 10.85 0.16 -15.04
C ASN A 22 10.24 -1.01 -14.27
N SER A 23 9.70 -1.98 -14.99
CA SER A 23 9.00 -3.10 -14.37
C SER A 23 9.87 -3.94 -13.44
N HIS A 24 11.15 -4.06 -13.74
CA HIS A 24 12.08 -4.82 -12.89
C HIS A 24 12.18 -4.18 -11.50
N PHE A 25 12.45 -2.89 -11.44
CA PHE A 25 12.60 -2.19 -10.15
C PHE A 25 11.26 -1.95 -9.45
N VAL A 26 10.19 -1.71 -10.18
CA VAL A 26 8.84 -1.62 -9.60
C VAL A 26 8.46 -2.96 -8.97
N GLY A 27 8.66 -4.07 -9.68
CA GLY A 27 8.42 -5.41 -9.16
C GLY A 27 9.25 -5.72 -7.93
N LYS A 28 10.51 -5.32 -7.93
CA LYS A 28 11.41 -5.48 -6.77
C LYS A 28 10.90 -4.71 -5.55
N SER A 29 10.40 -3.49 -5.77
CA SER A 29 9.83 -2.67 -4.68
C SER A 29 8.58 -3.33 -4.09
N TYR A 30 7.71 -3.90 -4.91
CA TYR A 30 6.56 -4.68 -4.44
C TYR A 30 6.99 -5.88 -3.61
N GLY A 31 7.97 -6.63 -4.10
CA GLY A 31 8.49 -7.80 -3.38
C GLY A 31 9.05 -7.43 -2.02
N MET A 32 9.79 -6.32 -1.94
CA MET A 32 10.33 -5.83 -0.67
C MET A 32 9.23 -5.40 0.29
N ALA A 33 8.20 -4.72 -0.20
CA ALA A 33 7.06 -4.33 0.63
C ALA A 33 6.31 -5.55 1.16
N TYR A 34 6.12 -6.54 0.32
CA TYR A 34 5.49 -7.81 0.69
C TYR A 34 6.27 -8.53 1.81
N ASP A 35 7.57 -8.67 1.64
CA ASP A 35 8.43 -9.32 2.62
C ASP A 35 8.45 -8.55 3.93
N TYR A 36 8.54 -7.23 3.85
CA TYR A 36 8.49 -6.37 5.03
C TYR A 36 7.19 -6.55 5.81
N GLY A 37 6.06 -6.54 5.10
CA GLY A 37 4.74 -6.70 5.71
C GLY A 37 4.58 -8.04 6.41
N ASN A 38 5.00 -9.13 5.77
CA ASN A 38 4.93 -10.45 6.36
C ASN A 38 5.83 -10.58 7.58
N GLU A 39 6.99 -9.95 7.56
CA GLU A 39 7.87 -9.90 8.72
C GLU A 39 7.22 -9.17 9.89
N GLN A 40 6.54 -8.04 9.62
CA GLN A 40 5.85 -7.29 10.65
C GLN A 40 4.66 -8.07 11.25
N ILE A 41 3.94 -8.84 10.43
CA ILE A 41 2.87 -9.72 10.92
C ILE A 41 3.46 -10.81 11.83
N LYS A 42 4.55 -11.42 11.39
CA LYS A 42 5.23 -12.49 12.14
C LYS A 42 5.70 -11.99 13.51
N LYS A 43 6.14 -10.75 13.59
CA LYS A 43 6.56 -10.10 14.85
C LYS A 43 5.38 -9.58 15.68
N SER A 44 4.16 -9.76 15.21
CA SER A 44 2.94 -9.25 15.85
C SER A 44 2.88 -7.73 15.98
N ASN A 45 3.61 -7.00 15.12
CA ASN A 45 3.57 -5.54 15.11
C ASN A 45 2.34 -5.00 14.36
N ILE A 46 1.83 -5.76 13.42
CA ILE A 46 0.64 -5.43 12.63
C ILE A 46 -0.20 -6.69 12.43
N ASP A 47 -1.47 -6.51 12.05
CA ASP A 47 -2.38 -7.64 11.78
C ASP A 47 -2.54 -7.93 10.29
N GLY A 48 -2.25 -6.97 9.45
CA GLY A 48 -2.34 -7.10 8.01
C GLY A 48 -1.72 -5.88 7.34
N PHE A 49 -1.77 -5.82 6.02
CA PHE A 49 -1.28 -4.64 5.29
C PHE A 49 -1.91 -4.56 3.91
N ASN A 50 -1.94 -3.34 3.39
CA ASN A 50 -2.24 -3.08 1.98
C ASN A 50 -0.97 -2.56 1.32
N ILE A 51 -0.69 -3.04 0.12
CA ILE A 51 0.36 -2.48 -0.72
C ILE A 51 -0.24 -2.15 -2.08
N GLY A 52 0.18 -1.03 -2.65
CA GLY A 52 -0.33 -0.62 -3.93
C GLY A 52 0.29 0.68 -4.40
N MET A 53 0.01 1.02 -5.65
CA MET A 53 0.48 2.27 -6.23
C MET A 53 -0.62 2.89 -7.09
N ASN A 54 -0.52 4.20 -7.25
CA ASN A 54 -1.37 4.94 -8.18
C ASN A 54 -0.55 5.25 -9.43
N MET A 55 -1.04 4.85 -10.59
CA MET A 55 -0.40 5.13 -11.86
C MET A 55 -1.35 5.92 -12.74
N GLY A 56 -0.96 7.15 -13.05
CA GLY A 56 -1.76 8.07 -13.83
C GLY A 56 -2.64 8.97 -12.97
N ILE A 57 -2.91 10.17 -13.47
CA ILE A 57 -3.69 11.18 -12.73
C ILE A 57 -5.10 10.67 -12.36
N PRO A 58 -5.84 10.01 -13.26
CA PRO A 58 -7.17 9.49 -12.90
C PRO A 58 -7.15 8.45 -11.77
N ALA A 59 -6.01 7.81 -11.54
CA ALA A 59 -5.84 6.84 -10.47
C ALA A 59 -5.36 7.49 -9.16
N GLY A 60 -5.15 8.80 -9.15
CA GLY A 60 -4.75 9.54 -7.97
C GLY A 60 -3.25 9.80 -7.84
N GLN A 61 -2.49 9.58 -8.90
CA GLN A 61 -1.05 9.86 -8.85
C GLN A 61 -0.81 11.36 -8.81
N THR A 62 -0.09 11.84 -7.80
CA THR A 62 0.24 13.25 -7.63
C THR A 62 1.73 13.53 -7.88
N ILE A 63 2.58 12.56 -7.60
CA ILE A 63 4.02 12.61 -7.88
C ILE A 63 4.30 11.59 -8.97
N MET A 64 4.90 12.03 -10.07
CA MET A 64 4.99 11.20 -11.29
C MET A 64 6.02 10.07 -11.23
N TRP A 65 6.96 10.09 -10.29
CA TRP A 65 7.83 8.93 -10.10
C TRP A 65 7.03 7.81 -9.42
N PRO A 66 7.12 6.57 -9.90
CA PRO A 66 6.38 5.47 -9.28
C PRO A 66 6.77 5.28 -7.81
N HIS A 67 5.79 5.06 -6.96
CA HIS A 67 6.02 4.79 -5.55
C HIS A 67 4.94 3.85 -5.03
N ILE A 68 5.36 2.88 -4.26
CA ILE A 68 4.48 1.85 -3.73
C ILE A 68 4.17 2.17 -2.27
N HIS A 69 2.90 2.33 -1.96
CA HIS A 69 2.43 2.55 -0.61
C HIS A 69 2.40 1.24 0.16
N PHE A 70 2.91 1.27 1.37
CA PHE A 70 2.74 0.20 2.35
C PHE A 70 1.93 0.76 3.52
N ILE A 71 0.74 0.20 3.73
CA ILE A 71 -0.18 0.68 4.75
C ILE A 71 -0.43 -0.45 5.74
N PRO A 72 0.07 -0.33 6.99
CA PRO A 72 -0.20 -1.34 8.01
C PRO A 72 -1.65 -1.31 8.43
N ARG A 73 -2.21 -2.49 8.68
CA ARG A 73 -3.58 -2.63 9.11
C ARG A 73 -3.62 -3.34 10.46
N HIS A 74 -4.58 -2.93 11.30
CA HIS A 74 -4.79 -3.49 12.63
C HIS A 74 -6.25 -3.88 12.79
N LYS A 75 -6.53 -4.91 13.59
CA LYS A 75 -7.89 -5.30 13.93
C LYS A 75 -8.64 -4.10 14.51
N GLY A 76 -9.81 -3.83 13.97
CA GLY A 76 -10.64 -2.73 14.44
C GLY A 76 -10.24 -1.33 13.96
N ASP A 77 -9.29 -1.22 13.03
CA ASP A 77 -8.86 0.07 12.50
C ASP A 77 -9.87 0.69 11.52
N ALA A 78 -10.87 -0.06 11.11
CA ALA A 78 -11.92 0.43 10.23
C ALA A 78 -13.29 -0.13 10.64
N LYS A 79 -14.32 0.72 10.58
CA LYS A 79 -15.70 0.29 10.84
C LYS A 79 -16.19 -0.69 9.79
N LYS A 80 -15.78 -0.48 8.53
CA LYS A 80 -16.04 -1.38 7.42
C LYS A 80 -14.70 -1.72 6.79
N ILE A 81 -14.39 -3.00 6.72
CA ILE A 81 -13.18 -3.45 6.07
C ILE A 81 -13.34 -3.26 4.58
N GLY A 82 -12.49 -2.43 4.00
CA GLY A 82 -12.43 -2.20 2.56
C GLY A 82 -11.02 -2.45 2.05
N GLY A 83 -10.93 -3.20 0.97
CA GLY A 83 -9.67 -3.45 0.30
C GLY A 83 -9.50 -2.54 -0.93
N MET A 84 -8.73 -3.02 -1.89
CA MET A 84 -8.41 -2.28 -3.13
C MET A 84 -9.64 -1.81 -3.90
N ARG A 85 -10.75 -2.55 -3.81
CA ARG A 85 -11.99 -2.20 -4.51
C ARG A 85 -12.54 -0.84 -4.11
N HIS A 86 -12.23 -0.38 -2.89
CA HIS A 86 -12.64 0.94 -2.40
C HIS A 86 -11.92 2.09 -3.08
N ALA A 87 -10.85 1.83 -3.82
CA ALA A 87 -10.17 2.84 -4.61
C ALA A 87 -11.01 3.37 -5.76
N HIS A 88 -12.04 2.63 -6.19
CA HIS A 88 -12.92 3.03 -7.26
C HIS A 88 -14.33 3.32 -6.73
N PRO A 89 -15.00 4.40 -7.21
CA PRO A 89 -16.35 4.72 -6.76
C PRO A 89 -17.37 3.60 -6.98
N GLY A 90 -17.15 2.75 -7.99
CA GLY A 90 -18.00 1.59 -8.27
C GLY A 90 -17.73 0.38 -7.39
N GLY A 91 -16.73 0.45 -6.51
CA GLY A 91 -16.38 -0.67 -5.65
C GLY A 91 -17.43 -0.93 -4.60
N ASN A 92 -17.90 -2.19 -4.51
CA ASN A 92 -18.88 -2.61 -3.52
C ASN A 92 -18.45 -3.95 -2.93
N HIS A 93 -17.72 -3.90 -1.82
CA HIS A 93 -17.20 -5.11 -1.19
C HIS A 93 -18.31 -5.99 -0.56
N LYS A 94 -19.44 -5.41 -0.21
CA LYS A 94 -20.56 -6.17 0.34
C LYS A 94 -21.09 -7.21 -0.63
N LYS A 95 -20.97 -6.94 -1.92
CA LYS A 95 -21.46 -7.83 -2.97
C LYS A 95 -20.57 -9.05 -3.19
N TYR A 96 -19.29 -8.94 -2.88
CA TYR A 96 -18.29 -9.94 -3.26
C TYR A 96 -17.58 -10.58 -2.08
N TYR A 97 -17.74 -10.03 -0.93
CA TYR A 97 -17.11 -10.49 0.29
C TYR A 97 -18.07 -10.38 1.48
#